data_bf5d05aba2dc9a56eabaa628741c6784
#
_entry.id   bf5d05aba2dc9a56eabaa628741c6784
#
_cell.length_a   1.000
_cell.length_b   1.000
_cell.length_c   1.000
_cell.angle_alpha   90.00
_cell.angle_beta   90.00
_cell.angle_gamma   90.00
#
_symmetry.space_group_name_H-M   'P 1'
#
loop_
_entity.id
_entity.type
_entity.pdbx_description
1 polymer ?
#
loop_
_entity_poly.entity_id
_entity_poly.type
_entity_poly.pdbx_seq_one_letter_code
_entity_poly.pdbx_strand_id
1 'polypeptide(L)'
;MRVLVATDISARGIDIYELPLVINFDLPQEAETYVHRIGRTGRAGMPGVAISFCSYDEKLLLSDVEWLTGDLLTELTDNPYPMKNILPEKKDFVPSSFKSIGKKPRRGPRRR
;
A
#
# COMPACT_ATOMS: atom_id res chain seq x y z
N MET A 1 18.65 -20.99 -3.74
CA MET A 1 17.29 -20.61 -3.31
C MET A 1 16.61 -19.92 -4.49
N ARG A 2 15.44 -20.37 -4.85
CA ARG A 2 14.70 -19.82 -6.00
C ARG A 2 13.61 -18.84 -5.58
N VAL A 3 13.05 -19.00 -4.41
CA VAL A 3 11.97 -18.17 -3.88
C VAL A 3 12.24 -17.88 -2.41
N LEU A 4 12.09 -16.62 -2.04
CA LEU A 4 12.10 -16.20 -0.65
C LEU A 4 10.71 -15.68 -0.29
N VAL A 5 10.15 -16.21 0.77
CA VAL A 5 8.91 -15.68 1.39
C VAL A 5 9.28 -15.04 2.72
N ALA A 6 8.89 -13.79 2.90
CA ALA A 6 9.24 -13.03 4.09
C ALA A 6 8.12 -12.05 4.48
N THR A 7 8.10 -11.71 5.75
CA THR A 7 7.32 -10.57 6.28
C THR A 7 8.21 -9.33 6.35
N ASP A 8 7.62 -8.15 6.55
CA ASP A 8 8.40 -6.90 6.71
C ASP A 8 9.40 -6.97 7.87
N ILE A 9 9.03 -7.63 8.96
CA ILE A 9 9.91 -7.82 10.12
C ILE A 9 11.08 -8.74 9.76
N SER A 10 10.81 -9.83 9.09
CA SER A 10 11.84 -10.81 8.67
C SER A 10 12.73 -10.26 7.56
N ALA A 11 12.21 -9.38 6.72
CA ALA A 11 12.95 -8.76 5.63
C ALA A 11 13.93 -7.68 6.10
N ARG A 12 13.74 -7.12 7.30
CA ARG A 12 14.70 -6.21 7.90
C ARG A 12 16.02 -6.92 8.18
N GLY A 13 17.09 -6.45 7.59
CA GLY A 13 18.41 -7.08 7.69
C GLY A 13 18.70 -8.14 6.62
N ILE A 14 17.75 -8.47 5.76
CA ILE A 14 18.01 -9.26 4.55
C ILE A 14 18.41 -8.29 3.44
N ASP A 15 19.68 -8.38 3.06
CA ASP A 15 20.26 -7.53 2.03
C ASP A 15 20.19 -8.23 0.67
N ILE A 16 18.96 -8.40 0.16
CA ILE A 16 18.70 -8.98 -1.15
C ILE A 16 18.21 -7.89 -2.08
N TYR A 17 18.96 -7.67 -3.15
CA TYR A 17 18.66 -6.72 -4.20
C TYR A 17 18.72 -7.38 -5.57
N GLU A 18 18.34 -6.66 -6.61
CA GLU A 18 18.39 -7.12 -8.00
C GLU A 18 17.50 -8.34 -8.26
N LEU A 19 16.37 -8.41 -7.57
CA LEU A 19 15.39 -9.44 -7.83
C LEU A 19 14.67 -9.17 -9.15
N PRO A 20 14.49 -10.18 -10.02
CA PRO A 20 13.73 -9.99 -11.26
C PRO A 20 12.23 -9.83 -11.01
N LEU A 21 11.72 -10.31 -9.88
CA LEU A 21 10.31 -10.27 -9.53
C LEU A 21 10.14 -10.11 -8.02
N VAL A 22 9.26 -9.20 -7.65
CA VAL A 22 8.73 -9.06 -6.28
C VAL A 22 7.22 -9.23 -6.32
N ILE A 23 6.68 -10.04 -5.44
CA ILE A 23 5.23 -10.23 -5.29
C ILE A 23 4.82 -9.77 -3.90
N ASN A 24 3.91 -8.81 -3.84
CA ASN A 24 3.23 -8.40 -2.62
C ASN A 24 1.90 -9.15 -2.51
N PHE A 25 1.86 -10.18 -1.69
CA PHE A 25 0.64 -10.92 -1.43
C PHE A 25 -0.33 -10.10 -0.58
N ASP A 26 0.18 -9.54 0.51
CA ASP A 26 -0.52 -8.57 1.34
C ASP A 26 0.10 -7.18 1.16
N LEU A 27 -0.73 -6.16 0.95
CA LEU A 27 -0.27 -4.79 0.91
C LEU A 27 0.09 -4.30 2.31
N PRO A 28 1.20 -3.57 2.46
CA PRO A 28 1.51 -2.90 3.70
C PRO A 28 0.55 -1.73 3.93
N GLN A 29 0.40 -1.30 5.16
CA GLN A 29 -0.46 -0.16 5.50
C GLN A 29 0.14 1.19 5.11
N GLU A 30 1.43 1.26 4.92
CA GLU A 30 2.17 2.48 4.59
C GLU A 30 2.74 2.43 3.18
N ALA A 31 2.54 3.51 2.43
CA ALA A 31 3.04 3.64 1.06
C ALA A 31 4.58 3.54 0.99
N GLU A 32 5.28 4.08 1.96
CA GLU A 32 6.74 3.99 2.02
C GLU A 32 7.24 2.55 2.15
N THR A 33 6.56 1.74 2.96
CA THR A 33 6.88 0.31 3.09
C THR A 33 6.67 -0.41 1.76
N TYR A 34 5.62 -0.08 1.03
CA TYR A 34 5.38 -0.61 -0.31
C TYR A 34 6.53 -0.29 -1.26
N VAL A 35 6.96 0.97 -1.28
CA VAL A 35 8.09 1.43 -2.11
C VAL A 35 9.38 0.69 -1.75
N HIS A 36 9.64 0.47 -0.47
CA HIS A 36 10.80 -0.30 -0.01
C HIS A 36 10.77 -1.75 -0.48
N ARG A 37 9.59 -2.40 -0.47
CA ARG A 37 9.43 -3.76 -0.97
C ARG A 37 9.72 -3.86 -2.47
N ILE A 38 9.10 -3.01 -3.28
CA ILE A 38 9.33 -3.03 -4.73
C ILE A 38 10.74 -2.57 -5.09
N GLY A 39 11.39 -1.78 -4.25
CA GLY A 39 12.76 -1.35 -4.44
C GLY A 39 13.80 -2.46 -4.37
N ARG A 40 13.41 -3.72 -4.13
CA ARG A 40 14.27 -4.90 -4.27
C ARG A 40 14.41 -5.37 -5.70
N THR A 41 13.65 -4.81 -6.61
CA THR A 41 13.70 -5.10 -8.04
C THR A 41 13.91 -3.81 -8.84
N GLY A 42 14.34 -3.94 -10.10
CA GLY A 42 14.47 -2.81 -11.01
C GLY A 42 15.58 -1.81 -10.65
N ARG A 43 16.62 -2.22 -9.94
CA ARG A 43 17.76 -1.37 -9.55
C ARG A 43 18.94 -1.46 -10.52
N ALA A 44 19.77 -0.41 -10.53
CA ALA A 44 21.05 -0.35 -11.25
C ALA A 44 20.94 -0.65 -12.75
N GLY A 45 19.85 -0.21 -13.39
CA GLY A 45 19.61 -0.46 -14.81
C GLY A 45 19.15 -1.89 -15.14
N MET A 46 18.98 -2.75 -14.12
CA MET A 46 18.41 -4.09 -14.29
C MET A 46 16.88 -4.00 -14.34
N PRO A 47 16.23 -4.57 -15.37
CA PRO A 47 14.79 -4.60 -15.43
C PRO A 47 14.22 -5.48 -14.32
N GLY A 48 13.06 -5.08 -13.78
CA GLY A 48 12.37 -5.85 -12.75
C GLY A 48 10.87 -5.61 -12.80
N VAL A 49 10.14 -6.53 -12.23
CA VAL A 49 8.69 -6.50 -12.15
C VAL A 49 8.24 -6.63 -10.70
N ALA A 50 7.30 -5.80 -10.29
CA ALA A 50 6.60 -5.93 -9.02
C ALA A 50 5.11 -6.17 -9.30
N ILE A 51 4.57 -7.22 -8.70
CA ILE A 51 3.15 -7.57 -8.78
C ILE A 51 2.56 -7.50 -7.38
N SER A 52 1.43 -6.84 -7.25
CA SER A 52 0.75 -6.70 -5.97
C SER A 52 -0.70 -7.14 -6.09
N PHE A 53 -1.16 -7.88 -5.10
CA PHE A 53 -2.58 -8.18 -4.95
C PHE A 53 -3.21 -7.11 -4.08
N CYS A 54 -4.34 -6.59 -4.54
CA CYS A 54 -5.06 -5.51 -3.87
C CYS A 54 -6.52 -5.89 -3.74
N SER A 55 -7.03 -5.86 -2.53
CA SER A 55 -8.47 -5.95 -2.28
C SER A 55 -9.13 -4.58 -2.47
N TYR A 56 -10.45 -4.59 -2.58
CA TYR A 56 -11.20 -3.35 -2.74
C TYR A 56 -10.91 -2.32 -1.64
N ASP A 57 -10.82 -2.80 -0.39
CA ASP A 57 -10.55 -1.95 0.78
C ASP A 57 -9.15 -1.32 0.77
N GLU A 58 -8.23 -1.89 0.00
CA GLU A 58 -6.84 -1.45 -0.08
C GLU A 58 -6.57 -0.46 -1.23
N LYS A 59 -7.58 -0.13 -2.04
CA LYS A 59 -7.41 0.76 -3.21
C LYS A 59 -6.82 2.12 -2.89
N LEU A 60 -7.14 2.68 -1.73
CA LEU A 60 -6.61 3.99 -1.33
C LEU A 60 -5.12 3.96 -1.07
N LEU A 61 -4.62 2.84 -0.57
CA LEU A 61 -3.19 2.65 -0.40
C LEU A 61 -2.44 2.73 -1.74
N LEU A 62 -3.04 2.20 -2.81
CA LEU A 62 -2.45 2.31 -4.15
C LEU A 62 -2.39 3.77 -4.61
N SER A 63 -3.41 4.56 -4.34
CA SER A 63 -3.39 6.00 -4.64
C SER A 63 -2.30 6.73 -3.87
N ASP A 64 -2.07 6.38 -2.63
CA ASP A 64 -0.99 6.95 -1.81
C ASP A 64 0.38 6.57 -2.38
N VAL A 65 0.54 5.34 -2.86
CA VAL A 65 1.76 4.89 -3.51
C VAL A 65 2.01 5.63 -4.82
N GLU A 66 0.99 5.79 -5.65
CA GLU A 66 1.08 6.53 -6.91
C GLU A 66 1.46 7.99 -6.66
N TRP A 67 0.87 8.60 -5.64
CA TRP A 67 1.21 9.96 -5.26
C TRP A 67 2.65 10.09 -4.77
N LEU A 68 3.12 9.15 -3.97
CA LEU A 68 4.48 9.15 -3.41
C LEU A 68 5.55 8.92 -4.50
N THR A 69 5.28 8.00 -5.43
CA THR A 69 6.23 7.63 -6.49
C THR A 69 6.17 8.53 -7.71
N GLY A 70 5.03 9.20 -7.93
CA GLY A 70 4.75 9.95 -9.14
C GLY A 70 4.41 9.08 -10.37
N ASP A 71 4.33 7.77 -10.18
CA ASP A 71 4.05 6.80 -11.24
C ASP A 71 2.67 6.16 -11.05
N LEU A 72 1.96 5.95 -12.17
CA LEU A 72 0.69 5.24 -12.15
C LEU A 72 0.92 3.73 -12.12
N LEU A 73 0.17 3.04 -11.29
CA LEU A 73 0.17 1.59 -11.24
C LEU A 73 -0.78 1.02 -12.29
N THR A 74 -0.30 0.03 -13.02
CA THR A 74 -1.10 -0.65 -14.05
C THR A 74 -1.92 -1.77 -13.43
N GLU A 75 -3.22 -1.71 -13.56
CA GLU A 75 -4.12 -2.79 -13.15
C GLU A 75 -4.13 -3.89 -14.21
N LEU A 76 -3.86 -5.14 -13.78
CA LEU A 76 -4.02 -6.31 -14.61
C LEU A 76 -5.47 -6.78 -14.55
N THR A 77 -6.22 -6.49 -15.59
CA THR A 77 -7.65 -6.86 -15.70
C THR A 77 -7.87 -8.26 -16.23
N ASP A 78 -6.86 -8.82 -16.90
CA ASP A 78 -6.89 -10.17 -17.46
C ASP A 78 -6.48 -11.23 -16.41
N ASN A 79 -7.27 -11.31 -15.36
CA ASN A 79 -7.09 -12.33 -14.34
C ASN A 79 -8.41 -13.08 -14.09
N PRO A 80 -8.35 -14.39 -13.76
CA PRO A 80 -9.55 -15.21 -13.55
C PRO A 80 -10.31 -14.87 -12.24
N TYR A 81 -9.75 -14.01 -11.40
CA TYR A 81 -10.30 -13.64 -10.09
C TYR A 81 -10.51 -12.13 -10.01
N PRO A 82 -11.51 -11.58 -10.74
CA PRO A 82 -11.77 -10.15 -10.70
C PRO A 82 -12.16 -9.72 -9.28
N MET A 83 -11.76 -8.53 -8.92
CA MET A 83 -12.14 -7.93 -7.65
C MET A 83 -13.67 -7.82 -7.57
N LYS A 84 -14.26 -8.45 -6.57
CA LYS A 84 -15.68 -8.26 -6.29
C LYS A 84 -15.86 -6.89 -5.67
N ASN A 85 -16.64 -6.05 -6.32
CA ASN A 85 -17.15 -4.82 -5.71
C ASN A 85 -18.13 -5.16 -4.60
N ILE A 86 -17.63 -5.57 -3.46
CA ILE A 86 -18.40 -5.51 -2.24
C ILE A 86 -18.29 -4.05 -1.82
N LEU A 87 -19.21 -3.22 -2.33
CA LEU A 87 -19.38 -1.89 -1.77
C LEU A 87 -19.83 -2.10 -0.33
N PRO A 88 -19.03 -1.77 0.68
CA PRO A 88 -19.60 -1.52 1.98
C PRO A 88 -20.61 -0.42 1.77
N GLU A 89 -21.83 -0.62 2.26
CA GLU A 89 -22.81 0.46 2.33
C GLU A 89 -22.08 1.73 2.77
N LYS A 90 -22.41 2.85 2.16
CA LYS A 90 -21.81 4.17 2.38
C LYS A 90 -21.77 4.51 3.88
N LYS A 91 -20.89 3.87 4.61
CA LYS A 91 -20.44 4.39 5.88
C LYS A 91 -19.32 5.34 5.56
N ASP A 92 -19.56 6.59 5.86
CA ASP A 92 -18.68 7.71 5.63
C ASP A 92 -17.21 7.30 5.75
N PHE A 93 -16.55 7.15 4.59
CA PHE A 93 -15.15 6.85 4.56
C PHE A 93 -14.39 8.11 5.00
N VAL A 94 -13.92 8.10 6.23
CA VAL A 94 -12.98 9.10 6.72
C VAL A 94 -11.58 8.52 6.57
N PRO A 95 -10.72 9.12 5.73
CA PRO A 95 -9.33 8.71 5.66
C PRO A 95 -8.70 8.67 7.04
N SER A 96 -7.91 7.65 7.34
CA SER A 96 -7.28 7.49 8.65
C SER A 96 -6.45 8.71 9.09
N SER A 97 -5.91 9.45 8.14
CA SER A 97 -5.23 10.72 8.35
C SER A 97 -6.13 11.84 8.90
N PHE A 98 -7.45 11.75 8.69
CA PHE A 98 -8.41 12.71 9.23
C PHE A 98 -8.93 12.36 10.63
N LYS A 99 -8.73 11.14 11.09
CA LYS A 99 -9.16 10.74 12.44
C LYS A 99 -8.37 11.40 13.55
N SER A 100 -7.21 11.96 13.25
CA SER A 100 -6.36 12.66 14.22
C SER A 100 -6.71 14.15 14.42
N ILE A 101 -7.56 14.70 13.57
CA ILE A 101 -8.09 16.06 13.79
C ILE A 101 -9.29 15.93 14.73
N GLY A 102 -8.99 15.61 15.99
CA GLY A 102 -10.00 15.65 17.03
C GLY A 102 -10.60 17.05 17.07
N LYS A 103 -11.91 17.13 16.91
CA LYS A 103 -12.63 18.36 17.24
C LYS A 103 -12.28 18.70 18.69
N LYS A 104 -11.46 19.71 18.89
CA LYS A 104 -11.33 20.30 20.23
C LYS A 104 -12.75 20.63 20.70
N PRO A 105 -13.15 20.16 21.88
CA PRO A 105 -14.44 20.52 22.40
C PRO A 105 -14.45 22.05 22.48
N ARG A 106 -15.42 22.68 21.83
CA ARG A 106 -15.69 24.10 22.00
C ARG A 106 -15.97 24.26 23.48
N ARG A 107 -15.04 24.87 24.21
CA ARG A 107 -15.33 25.38 25.55
C ARG A 107 -16.42 26.39 25.38
N GLY A 108 -17.61 26.05 25.81
CA GLY A 108 -18.68 26.99 25.93
C GLY A 108 -18.25 28.18 26.80
N PRO A 109 -18.87 29.34 26.63
CA PRO A 109 -18.55 30.51 27.44
C PRO A 109 -18.70 30.14 28.92
N ARG A 110 -17.62 30.36 29.69
CA ARG A 110 -17.72 30.25 31.15
C ARG A 110 -18.72 31.27 31.62
N ARG A 111 -19.85 30.81 32.14
CA ARG A 111 -20.75 31.71 32.89
C ARG A 111 -20.02 32.11 34.17
N ARG A 112 -19.92 33.39 34.38
CA ARG A 112 -19.54 33.94 35.68
C ARG A 112 -20.66 33.70 36.71
#